data_b260d7a82108ccb357644bdce21c9154
#
_entry.id   b260d7a82108ccb357644bdce21c9154
#
_cell.length_a   1.000
_cell.length_b   1.000
_cell.length_c   1.000
_cell.angle_alpha   90.00
_cell.angle_beta   90.00
_cell.angle_gamma   90.00
#
_symmetry.space_group_name_H-M   'P 1'
#
loop_
_entity.id
_entity.type
_entity.pdbx_description
1 polymer ?
#
loop_
_entity_poly.entity_id
_entity_poly.type
_entity_poly.pdbx_seq_one_letter_code
_entity_poly.pdbx_strand_id
1 'polypeptide(L)'
;MDKNENMTALMSAFARAYHTEHNEITMYSDPPAHRILGEADYTAIARNIVGGIKFFEPNFSGTEDEALRVAVEKHLAPGVTARSSFAECALRTEASLKAEQYIILGAGLDTFAYRRPEWAKELEIFEVDMPKMIDSKLKRLKEAGLSDEKTHYIADDLAEKDWISHLLCEPSFSAEKVSFVSALGLSFYIDKEDFFTLISTLAEHLPHGSALVFDYAAADSEYHSEKAALAAASGERMSRAYTIEELELGVPQRGFRIYENIGAYEINTECFKEFKSLHGFAAPEGIGYCLCVKK
;
A
#
# COMPACT_ATOMS: atom_id res chain seq x y z
N MET A 1 -21.97 5.49 -0.92
CA MET A 1 -20.97 4.41 -0.92
C MET A 1 -21.65 3.13 -1.37
N ASP A 2 -21.11 2.52 -2.39
CA ASP A 2 -21.60 1.21 -2.86
C ASP A 2 -21.22 0.15 -1.81
N LYS A 3 -22.18 -0.67 -1.39
CA LYS A 3 -21.97 -1.69 -0.32
C LYS A 3 -20.94 -2.79 -0.67
N ASN A 4 -20.38 -2.75 -1.88
CA ASN A 4 -19.44 -3.72 -2.41
C ASN A 4 -18.01 -3.15 -2.60
N GLU A 5 -17.74 -1.92 -2.24
CA GLU A 5 -16.40 -1.34 -2.32
C GLU A 5 -15.54 -1.72 -1.12
N ASN A 6 -14.27 -1.98 -1.39
CA ASN A 6 -13.29 -2.27 -0.36
C ASN A 6 -13.06 -1.00 0.49
N MET A 7 -13.58 -1.00 1.71
CA MET A 7 -13.50 0.14 2.64
C MET A 7 -12.04 0.49 2.96
N THR A 8 -11.15 -0.49 3.06
CA THR A 8 -9.74 -0.26 3.34
C THR A 8 -9.05 0.51 2.23
N ALA A 9 -9.37 0.22 0.96
CA ALA A 9 -8.84 0.98 -0.17
C ALA A 9 -9.30 2.44 -0.14
N LEU A 10 -10.58 2.68 0.17
CA LEU A 10 -11.13 4.04 0.33
C LEU A 10 -10.50 4.79 1.49
N MET A 11 -10.37 4.15 2.65
CA MET A 11 -9.73 4.75 3.84
C MET A 11 -8.25 5.07 3.59
N SER A 12 -7.53 4.19 2.88
CA SER A 12 -6.14 4.42 2.51
C SER A 12 -5.98 5.60 1.54
N ALA A 13 -6.86 5.71 0.54
CA ALA A 13 -6.87 6.85 -0.39
C ALA A 13 -7.23 8.15 0.33
N PHE A 14 -8.23 8.12 1.23
CA PHE A 14 -8.62 9.25 2.05
C PHE A 14 -7.47 9.75 2.93
N ALA A 15 -6.78 8.84 3.60
CA ALA A 15 -5.66 9.19 4.47
C ALA A 15 -4.51 9.87 3.69
N ARG A 16 -4.18 9.38 2.49
CA ARG A 16 -3.18 10.01 1.61
C ARG A 16 -3.63 11.38 1.10
N ALA A 17 -4.90 11.49 0.70
CA ALA A 17 -5.47 12.75 0.24
C ALA A 17 -5.44 13.81 1.34
N TYR A 18 -6.02 13.49 2.50
CA TYR A 18 -6.05 14.40 3.64
C TYR A 18 -4.65 14.85 4.05
N HIS A 19 -3.73 13.89 4.22
CA HIS A 19 -2.34 14.18 4.58
C HIS A 19 -1.65 15.14 3.59
N THR A 20 -1.87 14.90 2.30
CA THR A 20 -1.29 15.74 1.24
C THR A 20 -1.83 17.18 1.27
N GLU A 21 -3.12 17.36 1.54
CA GLU A 21 -3.79 18.64 1.44
C GLU A 21 -3.68 19.52 2.70
N HIS A 22 -3.48 18.89 3.87
CA HIS A 22 -3.52 19.59 5.15
C HIS A 22 -2.14 19.77 5.80
N ASN A 23 -1.06 19.44 5.11
CA ASN A 23 0.29 19.61 5.61
C ASN A 23 1.20 20.28 4.58
N GLU A 24 1.98 21.29 5.00
CA GLU A 24 3.02 21.90 4.17
C GLU A 24 4.21 20.96 3.99
N ILE A 25 4.55 20.22 5.06
CA ILE A 25 5.57 19.17 5.05
C ILE A 25 4.85 17.83 5.19
N THR A 26 4.94 17.01 4.17
CA THR A 26 4.27 15.71 4.10
C THR A 26 5.27 14.58 4.28
N MET A 27 4.82 13.48 4.89
CA MET A 27 5.55 12.21 4.90
C MET A 27 5.55 11.55 3.52
N TYR A 28 4.50 11.83 2.75
CA TYR A 28 4.26 11.28 1.42
C TYR A 28 3.20 12.15 0.73
N SER A 29 3.44 12.55 -0.50
CA SER A 29 2.52 13.41 -1.26
C SER A 29 1.79 12.61 -2.34
N ASP A 30 0.46 12.69 -2.33
CA ASP A 30 -0.41 12.02 -3.29
C ASP A 30 -1.54 12.94 -3.80
N PRO A 31 -1.23 13.94 -4.63
CA PRO A 31 -2.22 14.89 -5.13
C PRO A 31 -3.41 14.26 -5.88
N PRO A 32 -3.26 13.15 -6.64
CA PRO A 32 -4.40 12.49 -7.28
C PRO A 32 -5.35 11.74 -6.33
N ALA A 33 -4.95 11.45 -5.09
CA ALA A 33 -5.74 10.62 -4.18
C ALA A 33 -7.14 11.18 -3.89
N HIS A 34 -7.28 12.49 -3.74
CA HIS A 34 -8.60 13.11 -3.57
C HIS A 34 -9.46 12.97 -4.84
N ARG A 35 -8.87 13.18 -5.99
CA ARG A 35 -9.58 13.12 -7.27
C ARG A 35 -10.13 11.72 -7.55
N ILE A 36 -9.33 10.67 -7.32
CA ILE A 36 -9.78 9.29 -7.51
C ILE A 36 -10.82 8.87 -6.47
N LEU A 37 -10.73 9.40 -5.25
CA LEU A 37 -11.72 9.15 -4.20
C LEU A 37 -13.05 9.83 -4.52
N GLY A 38 -13.00 11.07 -5.01
CA GLY A 38 -14.15 11.92 -5.31
C GLY A 38 -14.73 12.59 -4.06
N GLU A 39 -15.26 13.79 -4.25
CA GLU A 39 -15.74 14.66 -3.17
C GLU A 39 -16.81 14.03 -2.26
N ALA A 40 -17.72 13.25 -2.86
CA ALA A 40 -18.80 12.62 -2.10
C ALA A 40 -18.29 11.60 -1.08
N ASP A 41 -17.39 10.72 -1.50
CA ASP A 41 -16.80 9.72 -0.61
C ASP A 41 -15.82 10.36 0.36
N TYR A 42 -15.02 11.34 -0.07
CA TYR A 42 -14.14 12.10 0.81
C TYR A 42 -14.92 12.72 1.99
N THR A 43 -15.99 13.45 1.69
CA THR A 43 -16.84 14.08 2.71
C THR A 43 -17.54 13.05 3.60
N ALA A 44 -18.02 11.94 3.02
CA ALA A 44 -18.70 10.89 3.79
C ALA A 44 -17.74 10.20 4.77
N ILE A 45 -16.51 9.90 4.32
CA ILE A 45 -15.47 9.29 5.15
C ILE A 45 -15.05 10.25 6.27
N ALA A 46 -14.81 11.53 5.96
CA ALA A 46 -14.47 12.53 6.95
C ALA A 46 -15.51 12.60 8.08
N ARG A 47 -16.81 12.66 7.73
CA ARG A 47 -17.92 12.67 8.72
C ARG A 47 -17.94 11.41 9.58
N ASN A 48 -17.72 10.24 8.97
CA ASN A 48 -17.70 8.97 9.71
C ASN A 48 -16.54 8.92 10.69
N ILE A 49 -15.35 9.41 10.31
CA ILE A 49 -14.17 9.47 11.18
C ILE A 49 -14.46 10.42 12.36
N VAL A 50 -14.98 11.61 12.11
CA VAL A 50 -15.36 12.57 13.17
C VAL A 50 -16.37 11.95 14.12
N GLY A 51 -17.43 11.32 13.58
CA GLY A 51 -18.45 10.62 14.38
C GLY A 51 -17.89 9.47 15.22
N GLY A 52 -16.81 8.86 14.75
CA GLY A 52 -16.10 7.74 15.41
C GLY A 52 -14.88 8.16 16.23
N ILE A 53 -14.62 9.45 16.45
CA ILE A 53 -13.37 9.91 17.09
C ILE A 53 -13.08 9.24 18.45
N LYS A 54 -14.11 8.95 19.23
CA LYS A 54 -13.96 8.30 20.54
C LYS A 54 -13.49 6.84 20.45
N PHE A 55 -13.51 6.23 19.28
CA PHE A 55 -12.86 4.94 19.06
C PHE A 55 -11.33 5.11 19.05
N PHE A 56 -10.84 6.17 18.44
CA PHE A 56 -9.40 6.46 18.38
C PHE A 56 -8.90 7.14 19.65
N GLU A 57 -9.69 8.09 20.19
CA GLU A 57 -9.34 8.91 21.34
C GLU A 57 -10.54 8.97 22.30
N PRO A 58 -10.66 8.04 23.26
CA PRO A 58 -11.84 7.93 24.14
C PRO A 58 -12.17 9.19 24.92
N ASN A 59 -11.14 9.99 25.28
CA ASN A 59 -11.26 11.22 26.05
C ASN A 59 -11.22 12.49 25.20
N PHE A 60 -11.38 12.36 23.87
CA PHE A 60 -11.31 13.52 22.99
C PHE A 60 -12.37 14.57 23.34
N SER A 61 -11.93 15.82 23.41
CA SER A 61 -12.75 17.00 23.64
C SER A 61 -12.18 18.17 22.82
N GLY A 62 -12.63 18.30 21.58
CA GLY A 62 -12.17 19.33 20.65
C GLY A 62 -13.21 19.58 19.56
N THR A 63 -12.84 20.38 18.59
CA THR A 63 -13.66 20.65 17.39
C THR A 63 -13.67 19.45 16.44
N GLU A 64 -14.58 19.47 15.46
CA GLU A 64 -14.63 18.45 14.41
C GLU A 64 -13.35 18.42 13.56
N ASP A 65 -12.77 19.59 13.26
CA ASP A 65 -11.51 19.70 12.51
C ASP A 65 -10.34 19.11 13.28
N GLU A 66 -10.25 19.37 14.60
CA GLU A 66 -9.25 18.77 15.46
C GLU A 66 -9.44 17.26 15.58
N ALA A 67 -10.69 16.80 15.66
CA ALA A 67 -11.02 15.37 15.69
C ALA A 67 -10.53 14.66 14.42
N LEU A 68 -10.86 15.24 13.26
CA LEU A 68 -10.46 14.70 11.96
C LEU A 68 -8.93 14.68 11.84
N ARG A 69 -8.25 15.78 12.18
CA ARG A 69 -6.80 15.88 12.15
C ARG A 69 -6.13 14.83 13.02
N VAL A 70 -6.55 14.67 14.25
CA VAL A 70 -5.99 13.67 15.17
C VAL A 70 -6.23 12.26 14.67
N ALA A 71 -7.45 11.94 14.25
CA ALA A 71 -7.76 10.60 13.74
C ALA A 71 -6.94 10.25 12.50
N VAL A 72 -6.79 11.19 11.57
CA VAL A 72 -6.04 10.93 10.34
C VAL A 72 -4.55 10.94 10.57
N GLU A 73 -3.99 12.01 11.12
CA GLU A 73 -2.53 12.20 11.20
C GLU A 73 -1.85 11.34 12.27
N LYS A 74 -2.58 10.93 13.30
CA LYS A 74 -2.05 10.05 14.33
C LYS A 74 -2.29 8.58 14.06
N HIS A 75 -3.47 8.23 13.53
CA HIS A 75 -3.91 6.83 13.49
C HIS A 75 -4.02 6.22 12.08
N LEU A 76 -4.31 7.02 11.04
CA LEU A 76 -4.56 6.47 9.69
C LEU A 76 -3.41 6.74 8.73
N ALA A 77 -3.03 8.00 8.53
CA ALA A 77 -2.04 8.39 7.54
C ALA A 77 -0.65 7.80 7.77
N PRO A 78 -0.11 7.73 9.01
CA PRO A 78 1.27 7.28 9.19
C PRO A 78 1.55 5.88 8.65
N GLY A 79 0.64 4.92 8.85
CA GLY A 79 0.84 3.55 8.35
C GLY A 79 0.78 3.45 6.84
N VAL A 80 -0.11 4.24 6.21
CA VAL A 80 -0.30 4.22 4.75
C VAL A 80 0.83 4.98 4.05
N THR A 81 1.21 6.14 4.56
CA THR A 81 2.26 6.98 3.97
C THR A 81 3.65 6.37 4.16
N ALA A 82 3.89 5.69 5.28
CA ALA A 82 5.15 4.99 5.55
C ALA A 82 5.44 3.91 4.50
N ARG A 83 4.49 2.99 4.30
CA ARG A 83 4.67 1.91 3.32
C ARG A 83 4.83 2.44 1.90
N SER A 84 4.07 3.47 1.54
CA SER A 84 4.15 4.08 0.21
C SER A 84 5.48 4.80 -0.01
N SER A 85 5.97 5.54 0.99
CA SER A 85 7.27 6.21 0.95
C SER A 85 8.42 5.20 0.82
N PHE A 86 8.40 4.13 1.62
CA PHE A 86 9.40 3.06 1.54
C PHE A 86 9.41 2.40 0.16
N ALA A 87 8.24 2.02 -0.35
CA ALA A 87 8.14 1.39 -1.66
C ALA A 87 8.63 2.28 -2.80
N GLU A 88 8.30 3.59 -2.78
CA GLU A 88 8.75 4.49 -3.84
C GLU A 88 10.23 4.83 -3.76
N CYS A 89 10.81 4.90 -2.56
CA CYS A 89 12.26 5.02 -2.40
C CYS A 89 12.98 3.80 -2.99
N ALA A 90 12.49 2.59 -2.70
CA ALA A 90 13.01 1.36 -3.27
C ALA A 90 12.81 1.32 -4.79
N LEU A 91 11.61 1.63 -5.30
CA LEU A 91 11.32 1.66 -6.74
C LEU A 91 12.25 2.62 -7.48
N ARG A 92 12.50 3.80 -6.92
CA ARG A 92 13.43 4.77 -7.54
C ARG A 92 14.84 4.22 -7.67
N THR A 93 15.29 3.49 -6.65
CA THR A 93 16.61 2.83 -6.68
C THR A 93 16.63 1.73 -7.73
N GLU A 94 15.64 0.85 -7.74
CA GLU A 94 15.56 -0.28 -8.68
C GLU A 94 15.39 0.19 -10.13
N ALA A 95 14.60 1.24 -10.38
CA ALA A 95 14.48 1.87 -11.71
C ALA A 95 15.84 2.42 -12.20
N SER A 96 16.65 2.99 -11.30
CA SER A 96 18.01 3.44 -11.64
C SER A 96 18.97 2.28 -11.92
N LEU A 97 18.69 1.10 -11.38
CA LEU A 97 19.50 -0.11 -11.55
C LEU A 97 19.10 -0.94 -12.76
N LYS A 98 17.87 -0.95 -13.19
CA LYS A 98 17.38 -1.60 -14.42
C LYS A 98 15.91 -2.06 -14.38
N ALA A 99 15.14 -1.79 -13.34
CA ALA A 99 13.72 -2.15 -13.37
C ALA A 99 13.02 -1.41 -14.52
N GLU A 100 12.37 -2.15 -15.40
CA GLU A 100 11.65 -1.64 -16.56
C GLU A 100 10.14 -1.76 -16.39
N GLN A 101 9.70 -2.54 -15.42
CA GLN A 101 8.30 -2.86 -15.13
C GLN A 101 8.03 -2.67 -13.64
N TYR A 102 6.85 -2.14 -13.34
CA TYR A 102 6.35 -2.02 -11.97
C TYR A 102 5.03 -2.78 -11.84
N ILE A 103 5.01 -3.81 -11.00
CA ILE A 103 3.84 -4.64 -10.72
C ILE A 103 3.30 -4.26 -9.35
N ILE A 104 2.04 -3.85 -9.27
CA ILE A 104 1.36 -3.46 -8.03
C ILE A 104 0.31 -4.52 -7.70
N LEU A 105 0.59 -5.34 -6.70
CA LEU A 105 -0.30 -6.40 -6.24
C LEU A 105 -1.23 -5.89 -5.14
N GLY A 106 -2.53 -6.10 -5.30
CA GLY A 106 -3.54 -5.49 -4.44
C GLY A 106 -3.58 -3.97 -4.61
N ALA A 107 -3.64 -3.50 -5.86
CA ALA A 107 -3.45 -2.10 -6.23
C ALA A 107 -4.48 -1.15 -5.61
N GLY A 108 -5.69 -1.61 -5.29
CA GLY A 108 -6.72 -0.78 -4.67
C GLY A 108 -6.93 0.54 -5.41
N LEU A 109 -6.84 1.63 -4.66
CA LEU A 109 -6.84 2.99 -5.21
C LEU A 109 -5.43 3.60 -5.21
N ASP A 110 -4.41 2.83 -5.60
CA ASP A 110 -3.07 3.37 -5.85
C ASP A 110 -3.11 4.41 -6.98
N THR A 111 -2.25 5.41 -6.89
CA THR A 111 -2.25 6.58 -7.78
C THR A 111 -0.88 6.89 -8.37
N PHE A 112 0.11 6.01 -8.18
CA PHE A 112 1.47 6.25 -8.65
C PHE A 112 1.51 6.59 -10.15
N ALA A 113 0.76 5.88 -10.96
CA ALA A 113 0.66 6.09 -12.40
C ALA A 113 0.28 7.52 -12.79
N TYR A 114 -0.57 8.19 -11.98
CA TYR A 114 -1.13 9.52 -12.29
C TYR A 114 -0.35 10.69 -11.70
N ARG A 115 0.72 10.40 -10.98
CA ARG A 115 1.69 11.38 -10.45
C ARG A 115 3.12 10.97 -10.75
N ARG A 116 3.28 10.13 -11.74
CA ARG A 116 4.52 9.50 -12.19
C ARG A 116 5.65 10.52 -12.28
N PRO A 117 6.74 10.37 -11.52
CA PRO A 117 7.88 11.24 -11.59
C PRO A 117 8.68 11.01 -12.89
N GLU A 118 9.54 11.98 -13.26
CA GLU A 118 10.32 11.93 -14.49
C GLU A 118 11.14 10.64 -14.63
N TRP A 119 11.77 10.18 -13.55
CA TRP A 119 12.59 8.96 -13.55
C TRP A 119 11.78 7.67 -13.78
N ALA A 120 10.46 7.71 -13.63
CA ALA A 120 9.57 6.56 -13.81
C ALA A 120 8.78 6.61 -15.13
N LYS A 121 9.01 7.58 -16.00
CA LYS A 121 8.20 7.77 -17.23
C LYS A 121 8.23 6.58 -18.18
N GLU A 122 9.33 5.84 -18.20
CA GLU A 122 9.50 4.69 -19.09
C GLU A 122 9.01 3.36 -18.49
N LEU A 123 8.65 3.33 -17.19
CA LEU A 123 8.13 2.11 -16.57
C LEU A 123 6.77 1.71 -17.17
N GLU A 124 6.62 0.46 -17.55
CA GLU A 124 5.31 -0.17 -17.74
C GLU A 124 4.75 -0.54 -16.36
N ILE A 125 3.51 -0.17 -16.08
CA ILE A 125 2.86 -0.42 -14.78
C ILE A 125 1.75 -1.44 -14.95
N PHE A 126 1.75 -2.46 -14.09
CA PHE A 126 0.76 -3.53 -14.06
C PHE A 126 0.08 -3.54 -12.70
N GLU A 127 -1.18 -3.15 -12.67
CA GLU A 127 -1.99 -3.17 -11.46
C GLU A 127 -2.84 -4.44 -11.42
N VAL A 128 -2.62 -5.27 -10.42
CA VAL A 128 -3.34 -6.54 -10.22
C VAL A 128 -4.22 -6.42 -8.99
N ASP A 129 -5.51 -6.65 -9.13
CA ASP A 129 -6.46 -6.67 -8.01
C ASP A 129 -7.72 -7.44 -8.39
N MET A 130 -8.54 -7.73 -7.40
CA MET A 130 -9.85 -8.38 -7.58
C MET A 130 -10.66 -7.69 -8.69
N PRO A 131 -11.40 -8.45 -9.52
CA PRO A 131 -12.16 -7.88 -10.65
C PRO A 131 -13.06 -6.71 -10.25
N LYS A 132 -13.77 -6.82 -9.14
CA LYS A 132 -14.62 -5.73 -8.64
C LYS A 132 -13.83 -4.47 -8.26
N MET A 133 -12.60 -4.64 -7.76
CA MET A 133 -11.75 -3.51 -7.39
C MET A 133 -11.22 -2.79 -8.64
N ILE A 134 -10.80 -3.55 -9.65
CA ILE A 134 -10.39 -3.00 -10.95
C ILE A 134 -11.55 -2.25 -11.62
N ASP A 135 -12.76 -2.83 -11.66
CA ASP A 135 -13.95 -2.17 -12.22
C ASP A 135 -14.27 -0.86 -11.50
N SER A 136 -14.23 -0.87 -10.17
CA SER A 136 -14.45 0.32 -9.34
C SER A 136 -13.39 1.38 -9.62
N LYS A 137 -12.11 1.00 -9.65
CA LYS A 137 -11.00 1.91 -9.94
C LYS A 137 -11.13 2.54 -11.32
N LEU A 138 -11.39 1.75 -12.36
CA LEU A 138 -11.55 2.26 -13.74
C LEU A 138 -12.69 3.27 -13.85
N LYS A 139 -13.82 3.01 -13.17
CA LYS A 139 -14.93 3.96 -13.10
C LYS A 139 -14.50 5.28 -12.44
N ARG A 140 -13.84 5.22 -11.29
CA ARG A 140 -13.34 6.38 -10.55
C ARG A 140 -12.30 7.18 -11.35
N LEU A 141 -11.39 6.51 -12.02
CA LEU A 141 -10.40 7.13 -12.90
C LEU A 141 -11.06 7.94 -14.02
N LYS A 142 -12.07 7.35 -14.66
CA LYS A 142 -12.86 8.03 -15.69
C LYS A 142 -13.58 9.27 -15.14
N GLU A 143 -14.20 9.16 -13.97
CA GLU A 143 -14.90 10.27 -13.30
C GLU A 143 -13.91 11.38 -12.88
N ALA A 144 -12.72 11.01 -12.42
CA ALA A 144 -11.65 11.91 -12.04
C ALA A 144 -10.89 12.53 -13.25
N GLY A 145 -11.11 12.04 -14.47
CA GLY A 145 -10.35 12.44 -15.65
C GLY A 145 -8.86 12.12 -15.53
N LEU A 146 -8.55 10.97 -14.93
CA LEU A 146 -7.18 10.44 -14.78
C LEU A 146 -6.97 9.30 -15.78
N SER A 147 -5.85 9.34 -16.49
CA SER A 147 -5.45 8.28 -17.44
C SER A 147 -3.93 8.20 -17.53
N ASP A 148 -3.42 7.02 -17.83
CA ASP A 148 -2.03 6.77 -18.15
C ASP A 148 -1.94 5.62 -19.16
N GLU A 149 -1.24 5.83 -20.27
CA GLU A 149 -1.19 4.86 -21.40
C GLU A 149 -0.28 3.67 -21.12
N LYS A 150 0.62 3.79 -20.13
CA LYS A 150 1.55 2.73 -19.71
C LYS A 150 1.07 1.99 -18.46
N THR A 151 -0.23 2.08 -18.13
CA THR A 151 -0.81 1.36 -17.00
C THR A 151 -1.80 0.31 -17.50
N HIS A 152 -1.57 -0.92 -17.12
CA HIS A 152 -2.33 -2.11 -17.49
C HIS A 152 -3.03 -2.67 -16.26
N TYR A 153 -4.31 -3.01 -16.39
CA TYR A 153 -5.14 -3.48 -15.28
C TYR A 153 -5.44 -4.95 -15.46
N ILE A 154 -5.02 -5.76 -14.51
CA ILE A 154 -5.22 -7.20 -14.48
C ILE A 154 -6.22 -7.53 -13.37
N ALA A 155 -7.38 -8.01 -13.78
CA ALA A 155 -8.48 -8.37 -12.89
C ALA A 155 -8.32 -9.82 -12.44
N ASP A 156 -7.76 -10.05 -11.24
CA ASP A 156 -7.49 -11.39 -10.74
C ASP A 156 -7.54 -11.48 -9.22
N ASP A 157 -7.73 -12.68 -8.70
CA ASP A 157 -7.63 -12.98 -7.27
C ASP A 157 -6.24 -13.52 -6.95
N LEU A 158 -5.46 -12.75 -6.21
CA LEU A 158 -4.09 -13.10 -5.82
C LEU A 158 -3.99 -14.31 -4.89
N ALA A 159 -5.11 -14.79 -4.33
CA ALA A 159 -5.18 -16.04 -3.58
C ALA A 159 -5.30 -17.28 -4.48
N GLU A 160 -5.69 -17.10 -5.74
CA GLU A 160 -5.76 -18.20 -6.71
C GLU A 160 -4.37 -18.53 -7.27
N LYS A 161 -4.12 -19.81 -7.57
CA LYS A 161 -2.77 -20.26 -7.98
C LYS A 161 -2.34 -19.81 -9.36
N ASP A 162 -3.29 -19.51 -10.22
CA ASP A 162 -3.06 -19.18 -11.64
C ASP A 162 -3.16 -17.69 -11.97
N TRP A 163 -3.28 -16.83 -10.96
CA TRP A 163 -3.37 -15.38 -11.13
C TRP A 163 -2.26 -14.81 -12.03
N ILE A 164 -1.06 -15.37 -11.94
CA ILE A 164 0.09 -14.92 -12.72
C ILE A 164 -0.11 -15.10 -14.23
N SER A 165 -0.97 -16.04 -14.64
CA SER A 165 -1.20 -16.36 -16.04
C SER A 165 -1.80 -15.18 -16.81
N HIS A 166 -2.69 -14.41 -16.19
CA HIS A 166 -3.26 -13.22 -16.81
C HIS A 166 -2.22 -12.11 -16.97
N LEU A 167 -1.33 -11.92 -15.99
CA LEU A 167 -0.21 -10.99 -16.13
C LEU A 167 0.75 -11.43 -17.25
N LEU A 168 1.07 -12.72 -17.34
CA LEU A 168 1.96 -13.26 -18.38
C LEU A 168 1.32 -13.16 -19.80
N CYS A 169 0.01 -13.13 -19.89
CA CYS A 169 -0.72 -12.95 -21.14
C CYS A 169 -0.89 -11.48 -21.55
N GLU A 170 -0.59 -10.52 -20.68
CA GLU A 170 -0.67 -9.09 -20.99
C GLU A 170 0.39 -8.74 -22.05
N PRO A 171 0.01 -8.23 -23.23
CA PRO A 171 0.95 -8.00 -24.33
C PRO A 171 2.12 -7.07 -24.03
N SER A 172 1.94 -6.15 -23.09
CA SER A 172 2.97 -5.19 -22.66
C SER A 172 3.91 -5.77 -21.60
N PHE A 173 3.57 -6.92 -21.00
CA PHE A 173 4.39 -7.57 -20.00
C PHE A 173 5.47 -8.46 -20.62
N SER A 174 6.64 -8.48 -20.02
CA SER A 174 7.73 -9.41 -20.40
C SER A 174 8.37 -10.03 -19.16
N ALA A 175 8.33 -11.36 -19.09
CA ALA A 175 9.00 -12.13 -18.04
C ALA A 175 10.55 -12.07 -18.11
N GLU A 176 11.11 -11.47 -19.15
CA GLU A 176 12.56 -11.27 -19.30
C GLU A 176 13.04 -9.93 -18.77
N LYS A 177 12.12 -8.97 -18.53
CA LYS A 177 12.41 -7.64 -18.02
C LYS A 177 12.46 -7.64 -16.49
N VAL A 178 13.50 -7.01 -15.95
CA VAL A 178 13.61 -6.81 -14.50
C VAL A 178 12.42 -6.01 -14.01
N SER A 179 11.73 -6.55 -13.01
CA SER A 179 10.51 -5.99 -12.48
C SER A 179 10.68 -5.58 -11.02
N PHE A 180 10.10 -4.45 -10.67
CA PHE A 180 9.84 -4.09 -9.29
C PHE A 180 8.39 -4.47 -8.95
N VAL A 181 8.20 -5.15 -7.83
CA VAL A 181 6.88 -5.58 -7.36
C VAL A 181 6.59 -4.93 -6.02
N SER A 182 5.40 -4.37 -5.83
CA SER A 182 4.92 -3.96 -4.52
C SER A 182 3.66 -4.74 -4.13
N ALA A 183 3.60 -5.18 -2.87
CA ALA A 183 2.47 -5.86 -2.26
C ALA A 183 2.11 -5.15 -0.95
N LEU A 184 1.66 -3.89 -1.06
CA LEU A 184 1.44 -3.01 0.09
C LEU A 184 0.04 -3.19 0.67
N GLY A 185 -0.02 -3.44 1.98
CA GLY A 185 -1.26 -3.69 2.69
C GLY A 185 -1.89 -5.05 2.37
N LEU A 186 -1.22 -5.91 1.61
CA LEU A 186 -1.74 -7.18 1.13
C LEU A 186 -1.52 -8.32 2.15
N SER A 187 -0.33 -8.40 2.74
CA SER A 187 0.08 -9.47 3.67
C SER A 187 -0.81 -9.60 4.92
N PHE A 188 -1.56 -8.56 5.25
CA PHE A 188 -2.48 -8.53 6.39
C PHE A 188 -3.77 -9.32 6.14
N TYR A 189 -4.14 -9.55 4.88
CA TYR A 189 -5.43 -10.09 4.46
C TYR A 189 -5.33 -11.49 3.84
N ILE A 190 -4.21 -11.81 3.23
CA ILE A 190 -3.93 -13.13 2.63
C ILE A 190 -3.39 -14.09 3.70
N ASP A 191 -3.73 -15.38 3.64
CA ASP A 191 -3.14 -16.39 4.50
C ASP A 191 -1.64 -16.48 4.30
N LYS A 192 -0.86 -16.77 5.37
CA LYS A 192 0.61 -16.82 5.31
C LYS A 192 1.11 -17.76 4.21
N GLU A 193 0.52 -18.93 4.07
CA GLU A 193 0.92 -19.90 3.05
C GLU A 193 0.62 -19.39 1.64
N ASP A 194 -0.52 -18.72 1.45
CA ASP A 194 -0.86 -18.11 0.16
C ASP A 194 0.06 -16.94 -0.16
N PHE A 195 0.42 -16.11 0.84
CA PHE A 195 1.40 -15.05 0.67
C PHE A 195 2.79 -15.58 0.30
N PHE A 196 3.25 -16.65 0.95
CA PHE A 196 4.51 -17.31 0.60
C PHE A 196 4.42 -18.01 -0.77
N THR A 197 3.26 -18.53 -1.15
CA THR A 197 3.03 -19.08 -2.49
C THR A 197 3.12 -18.00 -3.55
N LEU A 198 2.53 -16.82 -3.31
CA LEU A 198 2.65 -15.65 -4.18
C LEU A 198 4.13 -15.27 -4.39
N ILE A 199 4.94 -15.25 -3.32
CA ILE A 199 6.39 -14.99 -3.42
C ILE A 199 7.08 -16.06 -4.30
N SER A 200 6.73 -17.34 -4.14
CA SER A 200 7.27 -18.42 -4.97
C SER A 200 6.90 -18.23 -6.45
N THR A 201 5.64 -17.91 -6.71
CA THR A 201 5.14 -17.66 -8.07
C THR A 201 5.88 -16.51 -8.73
N LEU A 202 6.12 -15.41 -8.03
CA LEU A 202 6.94 -14.32 -8.54
C LEU A 202 8.38 -14.77 -8.85
N ALA A 203 8.97 -15.58 -7.96
CA ALA A 203 10.32 -16.10 -8.16
C ALA A 203 10.44 -17.04 -9.36
N GLU A 204 9.38 -17.78 -9.69
CA GLU A 204 9.37 -18.69 -10.85
C GLU A 204 9.29 -17.93 -12.18
N HIS A 205 8.64 -16.78 -12.22
CA HIS A 205 8.30 -16.09 -13.47
C HIS A 205 9.07 -14.80 -13.73
N LEU A 206 9.70 -14.20 -12.71
CA LEU A 206 10.46 -12.97 -12.89
C LEU A 206 11.96 -13.26 -13.05
N PRO A 207 12.75 -12.44 -13.75
CA PRO A 207 14.18 -12.65 -13.92
C PRO A 207 14.96 -12.29 -12.65
N HIS A 208 16.22 -12.77 -12.58
CA HIS A 208 17.16 -12.37 -11.53
C HIS A 208 17.30 -10.86 -11.43
N GLY A 209 17.38 -10.35 -10.22
CA GLY A 209 17.48 -8.92 -9.95
C GLY A 209 16.13 -8.21 -9.86
N SER A 210 15.01 -8.91 -10.11
CA SER A 210 13.70 -8.35 -9.79
C SER A 210 13.53 -8.19 -8.28
N ALA A 211 12.87 -7.11 -7.88
CA ALA A 211 12.69 -6.77 -6.48
C ALA A 211 11.22 -6.87 -6.05
N LEU A 212 11.00 -7.20 -4.78
CA LEU A 212 9.69 -7.26 -4.14
C LEU A 212 9.72 -6.45 -2.85
N VAL A 213 8.80 -5.50 -2.71
CA VAL A 213 8.54 -4.76 -1.47
C VAL A 213 7.17 -5.14 -0.92
N PHE A 214 7.11 -5.37 0.38
CA PHE A 214 5.87 -5.54 1.11
C PHE A 214 5.98 -5.01 2.53
N ASP A 215 4.83 -4.66 3.11
CA ASP A 215 4.70 -4.36 4.53
C ASP A 215 3.97 -5.50 5.24
N TYR A 216 4.22 -5.65 6.52
CA TYR A 216 3.62 -6.71 7.33
C TYR A 216 3.42 -6.28 8.78
N ALA A 217 2.42 -6.89 9.46
CA ALA A 217 2.28 -6.72 10.90
C ALA A 217 3.27 -7.60 11.64
N ALA A 218 4.00 -7.04 12.60
CA ALA A 218 4.85 -7.81 13.50
C ALA A 218 3.99 -8.58 14.53
N ALA A 219 4.29 -9.85 14.76
CA ALA A 219 3.46 -10.75 15.56
C ALA A 219 3.30 -10.28 17.02
N ASP A 220 4.30 -9.59 17.57
CA ASP A 220 4.35 -9.18 18.97
C ASP A 220 3.87 -7.72 19.19
N SER A 221 3.10 -7.15 18.24
CA SER A 221 2.71 -5.75 18.30
C SER A 221 1.27 -5.52 18.74
N GLU A 222 1.06 -4.53 19.63
CA GLU A 222 -0.27 -4.06 20.00
C GLU A 222 -1.00 -3.40 18.82
N TYR A 223 -0.27 -2.78 17.91
CA TYR A 223 -0.79 -2.16 16.69
C TYR A 223 -1.59 -3.14 15.82
N HIS A 224 -1.14 -4.39 15.74
CA HIS A 224 -1.89 -5.41 15.00
C HIS A 224 -3.29 -5.63 15.57
N SER A 225 -3.45 -5.68 16.88
CA SER A 225 -4.74 -5.92 17.54
C SER A 225 -5.71 -4.75 17.34
N GLU A 226 -5.24 -3.50 17.41
CA GLU A 226 -6.05 -2.30 17.18
C GLU A 226 -6.54 -2.22 15.72
N LYS A 227 -5.66 -2.44 14.75
CA LYS A 227 -6.01 -2.41 13.33
C LYS A 227 -6.90 -3.57 12.93
N ALA A 228 -6.71 -4.74 13.50
CA ALA A 228 -7.59 -5.89 13.29
C ALA A 228 -9.02 -5.60 13.80
N ALA A 229 -9.17 -4.91 14.93
CA ALA A 229 -10.47 -4.49 15.45
C ALA A 229 -11.15 -3.47 14.50
N LEU A 230 -10.39 -2.51 13.97
CA LEU A 230 -10.89 -1.52 13.01
C LEU A 230 -11.33 -2.17 11.69
N ALA A 231 -10.53 -3.07 11.14
CA ALA A 231 -10.87 -3.83 9.94
C ALA A 231 -12.11 -4.70 10.14
N ALA A 232 -12.21 -5.38 11.28
CA ALA A 232 -13.38 -6.18 11.62
C ALA A 232 -14.68 -5.35 11.70
N ALA A 233 -14.59 -4.11 12.19
CA ALA A 233 -15.74 -3.18 12.20
C ALA A 233 -16.19 -2.79 10.79
N SER A 234 -15.29 -2.87 9.80
CA SER A 234 -15.58 -2.64 8.37
C SER A 234 -16.00 -3.92 7.63
N GLY A 235 -16.07 -5.07 8.33
CA GLY A 235 -16.38 -6.37 7.73
C GLY A 235 -15.19 -7.08 7.08
N GLU A 236 -13.98 -6.58 7.27
CA GLU A 236 -12.74 -7.16 6.75
C GLU A 236 -12.00 -7.93 7.86
N ARG A 237 -11.28 -8.98 7.48
CA ARG A 237 -10.44 -9.75 8.42
C ARG A 237 -8.98 -9.35 8.21
N MET A 238 -8.43 -8.62 9.14
CA MET A 238 -7.01 -8.33 9.24
C MET A 238 -6.43 -9.14 10.41
N SER A 239 -5.89 -10.32 10.13
CA SER A 239 -5.53 -11.27 11.19
C SER A 239 -4.16 -11.92 11.03
N ARG A 240 -3.36 -11.47 10.05
CA ARG A 240 -2.07 -12.09 9.76
C ARG A 240 -0.95 -11.21 10.28
N ALA A 241 -0.10 -11.79 11.11
CA ALA A 241 1.11 -11.16 11.62
C ALA A 241 2.29 -12.13 11.45
N TYR A 242 3.47 -11.59 11.20
CA TYR A 242 4.67 -12.37 10.92
C TYR A 242 5.73 -12.11 11.99
N THR A 243 6.46 -13.14 12.38
CA THR A 243 7.72 -12.95 13.09
C THR A 243 8.85 -12.67 12.10
N ILE A 244 9.89 -11.99 12.56
CA ILE A 244 11.10 -11.78 11.75
C ILE A 244 11.69 -13.12 11.32
N GLU A 245 11.71 -14.10 12.21
CA GLU A 245 12.21 -15.45 11.94
C GLU A 245 11.40 -16.17 10.83
N GLU A 246 10.07 -16.07 10.83
CA GLU A 246 9.24 -16.61 9.76
C GLU A 246 9.60 -16.04 8.38
N LEU A 247 9.88 -14.73 8.32
CA LEU A 247 10.27 -14.07 7.07
C LEU A 247 11.70 -14.43 6.66
N GLU A 248 12.66 -14.42 7.60
CA GLU A 248 14.07 -14.75 7.34
C GLU A 248 14.26 -16.20 6.88
N LEU A 249 13.40 -17.10 7.29
CA LEU A 249 13.37 -18.48 6.80
C LEU A 249 12.52 -18.63 5.54
N GLY A 250 11.34 -18.06 5.53
CA GLY A 250 10.34 -18.28 4.50
C GLY A 250 10.69 -17.64 3.16
N VAL A 251 11.12 -16.40 3.15
CA VAL A 251 11.42 -15.64 1.92
C VAL A 251 12.62 -16.26 1.16
N PRO A 252 13.77 -16.61 1.80
CA PRO A 252 14.87 -17.21 1.10
C PRO A 252 14.60 -18.60 0.51
N GLN A 253 13.71 -19.38 1.13
CA GLN A 253 13.27 -20.67 0.62
C GLN A 253 12.43 -20.55 -0.66
N ARG A 254 11.89 -19.37 -0.94
CA ARG A 254 11.04 -19.08 -2.09
C ARG A 254 11.71 -18.26 -3.19
N GLY A 255 13.06 -18.28 -3.23
CA GLY A 255 13.85 -17.73 -4.33
C GLY A 255 14.20 -16.25 -4.25
N PHE A 256 13.75 -15.56 -3.22
CA PHE A 256 14.17 -14.17 -2.93
C PHE A 256 15.23 -14.13 -1.82
N ARG A 257 15.95 -13.02 -1.73
CA ARG A 257 16.81 -12.68 -0.61
C ARG A 257 16.28 -11.41 0.02
N ILE A 258 16.12 -11.38 1.32
CA ILE A 258 15.84 -10.14 2.05
C ILE A 258 17.08 -9.25 1.93
N TYR A 259 16.88 -8.07 1.37
CA TYR A 259 17.91 -7.04 1.24
C TYR A 259 17.81 -6.04 2.38
N GLU A 260 16.58 -5.63 2.72
CA GLU A 260 16.28 -4.70 3.80
C GLU A 260 15.01 -5.14 4.52
N ASN A 261 15.03 -5.09 5.85
CA ASN A 261 13.86 -5.31 6.68
C ASN A 261 13.93 -4.32 7.85
N ILE A 262 13.08 -3.28 7.77
CA ILE A 262 13.12 -2.15 8.69
C ILE A 262 11.79 -1.99 9.40
N GLY A 263 11.82 -1.31 10.53
CA GLY A 263 10.66 -1.01 11.35
C GLY A 263 10.35 0.48 11.44
N ALA A 264 9.49 0.81 12.39
CA ALA A 264 9.07 2.18 12.63
C ALA A 264 10.24 3.12 13.00
N TYR A 265 11.27 2.61 13.67
CA TYR A 265 12.41 3.44 14.10
C TYR A 265 13.16 4.00 12.86
N GLU A 266 13.53 3.15 11.93
CA GLU A 266 14.25 3.52 10.71
C GLU A 266 13.40 4.45 9.84
N ILE A 267 12.14 4.09 9.58
CA ILE A 267 11.20 4.93 8.82
C ILE A 267 11.05 6.33 9.44
N ASN A 268 10.90 6.40 10.75
CA ASN A 268 10.76 7.68 11.45
C ASN A 268 12.05 8.51 11.46
N THR A 269 13.20 7.86 11.37
CA THR A 269 14.50 8.54 11.39
C THR A 269 14.88 9.03 9.99
N GLU A 270 14.56 8.26 8.96
CA GLU A 270 14.96 8.53 7.58
C GLU A 270 13.92 9.31 6.78
N CYS A 271 12.67 8.84 6.80
CA CYS A 271 11.62 9.39 5.94
C CYS A 271 10.76 10.45 6.64
N PHE A 272 10.49 10.28 7.95
CA PHE A 272 9.49 11.08 8.67
C PHE A 272 10.09 12.03 9.72
N LYS A 273 11.39 12.17 9.76
CA LYS A 273 12.09 12.96 10.77
C LYS A 273 11.55 14.38 10.92
N GLU A 274 11.36 15.07 9.81
CA GLU A 274 10.90 16.45 9.79
C GLU A 274 9.43 16.55 10.20
N PHE A 275 8.57 15.73 9.64
CA PHE A 275 7.15 15.68 9.97
C PHE A 275 6.93 15.36 11.46
N LYS A 276 7.64 14.35 11.98
CA LYS A 276 7.58 13.97 13.38
C LYS A 276 8.03 15.11 14.31
N SER A 277 9.08 15.84 13.92
CA SER A 277 9.59 16.98 14.70
C SER A 277 8.57 18.12 14.78
N LEU A 278 7.80 18.35 13.73
CA LEU A 278 6.83 19.43 13.66
C LEU A 278 5.48 19.09 14.27
N HIS A 279 5.01 17.87 14.07
CA HIS A 279 3.64 17.48 14.41
C HIS A 279 3.55 16.44 15.53
N GLY A 280 4.65 15.81 15.92
CA GLY A 280 4.68 14.77 16.95
C GLY A 280 4.12 13.42 16.51
N PHE A 281 3.64 13.30 15.28
CA PHE A 281 3.11 12.05 14.70
C PHE A 281 4.23 11.26 14.04
N ALA A 282 4.09 9.94 13.98
CA ALA A 282 5.12 9.04 13.55
C ALA A 282 4.52 7.78 12.92
N ALA A 283 5.31 7.07 12.10
CA ALA A 283 4.95 5.75 11.64
C ALA A 283 4.69 4.82 12.83
N PRO A 284 3.66 3.97 12.76
CA PRO A 284 3.27 3.13 13.89
C PRO A 284 4.31 2.03 14.14
N GLU A 285 4.54 1.76 15.40
CA GLU A 285 5.30 0.58 15.82
C GLU A 285 4.52 -0.70 15.46
N GLY A 286 5.23 -1.78 15.22
CA GLY A 286 4.61 -3.08 14.90
C GLY A 286 4.23 -3.27 13.43
N ILE A 287 4.69 -2.40 12.54
CA ILE A 287 4.73 -2.66 11.10
C ILE A 287 6.18 -2.79 10.66
N GLY A 288 6.49 -3.87 9.95
CA GLY A 288 7.74 -4.06 9.24
C GLY A 288 7.58 -3.77 7.74
N TYR A 289 8.67 -3.33 7.14
CA TYR A 289 8.77 -3.02 5.72
C TYR A 289 9.95 -3.82 5.15
N CYS A 290 9.68 -4.66 4.17
CA CYS A 290 10.65 -5.61 3.66
C CYS A 290 10.91 -5.36 2.17
N LEU A 291 12.19 -5.23 1.80
CA LEU A 291 12.67 -5.23 0.43
C LEU A 291 13.43 -6.53 0.18
N CYS A 292 13.00 -7.25 -0.82
CA CYS A 292 13.59 -8.51 -1.25
C CYS A 292 14.06 -8.43 -2.70
N VAL A 293 15.13 -9.13 -3.03
CA VAL A 293 15.65 -9.21 -4.39
C VAL A 293 15.72 -10.69 -4.80
N LYS A 294 15.25 -10.99 -6.02
CA LYS A 294 15.31 -12.33 -6.59
C LYS A 294 16.76 -12.76 -6.82
N LYS A 295 17.08 -13.96 -6.31
CA LYS A 295 18.38 -14.63 -6.50
C LYS A 295 18.59 -15.05 -7.95
#